data_384c91df59d0928eddb42781b58aa858
#
_entry.id   384c91df59d0928eddb42781b58aa858
#
_cell.length_a   1.000
_cell.length_b   1.000
_cell.length_c   1.000
_cell.angle_alpha   90.00
_cell.angle_beta   90.00
_cell.angle_gamma   90.00
#
_symmetry.space_group_name_H-M   'P 1'
#
loop_
_entity.id
_entity.type
_entity.pdbx_description
1 polymer ?
#
loop_
_entity_poly.entity_id
_entity_poly.type
_entity_poly.pdbx_seq_one_letter_code
_entity_poly.pdbx_strand_id
1 'polypeptide(L)'
;NHPNDDDEIVKLYEDQITSKTKLIMVCHMVNITGHILPIRKICDMAHKYGVEVMVDGAHCIGHFKVNISELNCDYYGSSLHKWLSTPLGVGILYISKNKVSKINPLLASHVHEQDNILRLNHIGTHPVYTDLAIDNALDYQEMIGTDRKENRLRYIQRYWSDRLRKIKNVVINTPIEEHKSCGIANVGIKSMDPGK
;
A
#
# COMPACT_ATOMS: atom_id res chain seq x y z
N ASN A 1 6.24 -8.40 20.34
CA ASN A 1 7.08 -7.50 19.53
C ASN A 1 6.74 -7.80 18.05
N HIS A 2 6.45 -6.77 17.28
CA HIS A 2 6.31 -6.94 15.83
C HIS A 2 7.71 -7.01 15.23
N PRO A 3 7.96 -7.90 14.24
CA PRO A 3 9.24 -7.95 13.57
C PRO A 3 9.49 -6.61 12.87
N ASN A 4 10.71 -6.11 12.99
CA ASN A 4 11.13 -4.85 12.36
C ASN A 4 12.24 -5.07 11.33
N ASP A 5 12.86 -6.23 11.35
CA ASP A 5 13.83 -6.64 10.36
C ASP A 5 13.14 -7.14 9.09
N ASP A 6 13.59 -6.68 7.94
CA ASP A 6 12.99 -7.03 6.65
C ASP A 6 13.08 -8.52 6.33
N ASP A 7 14.20 -9.15 6.66
CA ASP A 7 14.43 -10.56 6.34
C ASP A 7 13.62 -11.46 7.27
N GLU A 8 13.43 -11.04 8.54
CA GLU A 8 12.50 -11.69 9.47
C GLU A 8 11.05 -11.61 8.94
N ILE A 9 10.63 -10.43 8.46
CA ILE A 9 9.30 -10.26 7.87
C ILE A 9 9.13 -11.17 6.65
N VAL A 10 10.09 -11.20 5.73
CA VAL A 10 10.05 -12.07 4.55
C VAL A 10 9.94 -13.54 4.97
N LYS A 11 10.71 -13.95 5.96
CA LYS A 11 10.70 -15.32 6.49
C LYS A 11 9.34 -15.72 7.06
N LEU A 12 8.65 -14.82 7.75
CA LEU A 12 7.30 -15.07 8.26
C LEU A 12 6.30 -15.37 7.14
N TYR A 13 6.39 -14.66 6.01
CA TYR A 13 5.57 -14.97 4.83
C TYR A 13 5.98 -16.29 4.17
N GLU A 14 7.29 -16.53 4.04
CA GLU A 14 7.83 -17.75 3.45
C GLU A 14 7.36 -19.01 4.19
N ASP A 15 7.40 -18.99 5.52
CA ASP A 15 7.02 -20.12 6.38
C ASP A 15 5.52 -20.48 6.28
N GLN A 16 4.68 -19.59 5.73
CA GLN A 16 3.25 -19.85 5.51
C GLN A 16 2.95 -20.41 4.10
N ILE A 17 3.94 -20.46 3.21
CA ILE A 17 3.75 -20.98 1.85
C ILE A 17 3.62 -22.52 1.91
N THR A 18 2.59 -23.01 1.24
CA THR A 18 2.34 -24.45 1.05
C THR A 18 2.14 -24.74 -0.44
N SER A 19 2.07 -26.02 -0.82
CA SER A 19 1.74 -26.46 -2.20
C SER A 19 0.37 -25.95 -2.69
N LYS A 20 -0.50 -25.50 -1.78
CA LYS A 20 -1.83 -24.96 -2.09
C LYS A 20 -1.84 -23.44 -2.23
N THR A 21 -0.81 -22.75 -1.78
CA THR A 21 -0.72 -21.28 -1.85
C THR A 21 -0.58 -20.85 -3.31
N LYS A 22 -1.49 -19.99 -3.78
CA LYS A 22 -1.50 -19.43 -5.15
C LYS A 22 -1.27 -17.93 -5.19
N LEU A 23 -1.68 -17.25 -4.14
CA LEU A 23 -1.63 -15.78 -4.04
C LEU A 23 -1.31 -15.40 -2.59
N ILE A 24 -0.41 -14.44 -2.44
CA ILE A 24 -0.18 -13.71 -1.19
C ILE A 24 -0.79 -12.32 -1.34
N MET A 25 -1.61 -11.89 -0.38
CA MET A 25 -2.00 -10.50 -0.24
C MET A 25 -1.22 -9.87 0.88
N VAL A 26 -0.55 -8.74 0.60
CA VAL A 26 0.32 -8.05 1.56
C VAL A 26 0.03 -6.55 1.56
N CYS A 27 -0.08 -5.93 2.75
CA CYS A 27 -0.14 -4.48 2.86
C CYS A 27 1.24 -3.86 2.58
N HIS A 28 1.32 -2.83 1.73
CA HIS A 28 2.56 -2.08 1.54
C HIS A 28 2.87 -1.21 2.77
N MET A 29 1.83 -0.57 3.33
CA MET A 29 1.92 0.12 4.61
C MET A 29 0.81 -0.37 5.54
N VAL A 30 1.18 -0.82 6.72
CA VAL A 30 0.23 -1.25 7.76
C VAL A 30 -0.48 -0.01 8.31
N ASN A 31 -1.78 0.09 8.09
CA ASN A 31 -2.57 1.28 8.44
C ASN A 31 -2.63 1.59 9.95
N ILE A 32 -2.42 0.60 10.81
CA ILE A 32 -2.44 0.78 12.27
C ILE A 32 -1.11 1.32 12.77
N THR A 33 0.00 0.74 12.34
CA THR A 33 1.34 1.06 12.87
C THR A 33 2.13 2.02 11.99
N GLY A 34 1.73 2.21 10.74
CA GLY A 34 2.49 2.97 9.74
C GLY A 34 3.74 2.26 9.23
N HIS A 35 3.89 0.95 9.51
CA HIS A 35 5.04 0.17 9.06
C HIS A 35 4.97 -0.05 7.55
N ILE A 36 5.98 0.39 6.82
CA ILE A 36 6.19 0.14 5.39
C ILE A 36 6.92 -1.19 5.25
N LEU A 37 6.27 -2.18 4.63
CA LEU A 37 6.80 -3.53 4.49
C LEU A 37 7.73 -3.66 3.28
N PRO A 38 8.69 -4.61 3.30
CA PRO A 38 9.68 -4.81 2.24
C PRO A 38 9.08 -5.56 1.04
N ILE A 39 8.15 -4.91 0.30
CA ILE A 39 7.34 -5.53 -0.75
C ILE A 39 8.18 -6.22 -1.81
N ARG A 40 9.25 -5.56 -2.31
CA ARG A 40 10.13 -6.16 -3.32
C ARG A 40 10.69 -7.51 -2.85
N LYS A 41 11.19 -7.57 -1.62
CA LYS A 41 11.76 -8.80 -1.07
C LYS A 41 10.69 -9.90 -0.92
N ILE A 42 9.48 -9.53 -0.50
CA ILE A 42 8.35 -10.48 -0.36
C ILE A 42 7.95 -11.01 -1.74
N CYS A 43 7.86 -10.16 -2.76
CA CYS A 43 7.55 -10.57 -4.14
C CYS A 43 8.62 -11.52 -4.69
N ASP A 44 9.90 -11.15 -4.56
CA ASP A 44 11.02 -11.96 -5.05
C ASP A 44 11.08 -13.31 -4.34
N MET A 45 10.74 -13.39 -3.06
CA MET A 45 10.60 -14.64 -2.31
C MET A 45 9.42 -15.47 -2.83
N ALA A 46 8.21 -14.90 -2.91
CA ALA A 46 7.00 -15.61 -3.33
C ALA A 46 7.12 -16.20 -4.75
N HIS A 47 7.73 -15.46 -5.67
CA HIS A 47 7.95 -15.90 -7.05
C HIS A 47 8.86 -17.14 -7.16
N LYS A 48 9.79 -17.36 -6.21
CA LYS A 48 10.59 -18.62 -6.17
C LYS A 48 9.72 -19.84 -5.97
N TYR A 49 8.56 -19.68 -5.34
CA TYR A 49 7.58 -20.74 -5.11
C TYR A 49 6.45 -20.77 -6.15
N GLY A 50 6.52 -19.90 -7.17
CA GLY A 50 5.46 -19.77 -8.18
C GLY A 50 4.16 -19.16 -7.63
N VAL A 51 4.24 -18.40 -6.53
CA VAL A 51 3.12 -17.75 -5.86
C VAL A 51 3.03 -16.29 -6.32
N GLU A 52 1.84 -15.87 -6.72
CA GLU A 52 1.58 -14.48 -7.13
C GLU A 52 1.41 -13.56 -5.92
N VAL A 53 1.68 -12.26 -6.10
CA VAL A 53 1.58 -11.27 -5.02
C VAL A 53 0.66 -10.12 -5.40
N MET A 54 -0.37 -9.92 -4.57
CA MET A 54 -1.24 -8.74 -4.59
C MET A 54 -0.86 -7.80 -3.45
N VAL A 55 -0.52 -6.57 -3.79
CA VAL A 55 -0.13 -5.55 -2.82
C VAL A 55 -1.30 -4.62 -2.55
N ASP A 56 -1.68 -4.50 -1.28
CA ASP A 56 -2.58 -3.46 -0.80
C ASP A 56 -1.78 -2.19 -0.50
N GLY A 57 -1.82 -1.25 -1.44
CA GLY A 57 -1.20 0.06 -1.35
C GLY A 57 -2.15 1.18 -0.94
N ALA A 58 -3.28 0.86 -0.30
CA ALA A 58 -4.33 1.82 0.02
C ALA A 58 -3.85 3.09 0.76
N HIS A 59 -2.74 3.00 1.49
CA HIS A 59 -2.14 4.12 2.22
C HIS A 59 -0.86 4.67 1.58
N CYS A 60 -0.53 4.31 0.33
CA CYS A 60 0.77 4.62 -0.24
C CYS A 60 0.75 5.73 -1.29
N ILE A 61 -0.17 5.64 -2.26
CA ILE A 61 -0.24 6.61 -3.37
C ILE A 61 -0.60 8.01 -2.83
N GLY A 62 0.24 8.98 -3.16
CA GLY A 62 0.13 10.35 -2.65
C GLY A 62 0.61 10.55 -1.21
N HIS A 63 1.07 9.50 -0.52
CA HIS A 63 1.61 9.55 0.83
C HIS A 63 3.14 9.66 0.83
N PHE A 64 3.79 8.77 0.13
CA PHE A 64 5.23 8.74 -0.11
C PHE A 64 5.50 8.25 -1.54
N LYS A 65 6.76 8.35 -1.97
CA LYS A 65 7.16 7.96 -3.32
C LYS A 65 7.08 6.45 -3.51
N VAL A 66 6.28 6.01 -4.47
CA VAL A 66 6.11 4.60 -4.83
C VAL A 66 6.40 4.42 -6.31
N ASN A 67 7.29 3.49 -6.64
CA ASN A 67 7.49 3.03 -8.01
C ASN A 67 7.02 1.57 -8.11
N ILE A 68 5.81 1.36 -8.63
CA ILE A 68 5.19 0.03 -8.70
C ILE A 68 6.03 -0.94 -9.54
N SER A 69 6.69 -0.44 -10.60
CA SER A 69 7.52 -1.29 -11.47
C SER A 69 8.75 -1.88 -10.76
N GLU A 70 9.24 -1.22 -9.72
CA GLU A 70 10.37 -1.69 -8.91
C GLU A 70 9.96 -2.71 -7.85
N LEU A 71 8.66 -2.80 -7.51
CA LEU A 71 8.16 -3.72 -6.49
C LEU A 71 8.09 -5.17 -6.96
N ASN A 72 8.09 -5.41 -8.27
CA ASN A 72 7.97 -6.75 -8.86
C ASN A 72 6.69 -7.49 -8.45
N CYS A 73 5.60 -6.77 -8.13
CA CYS A 73 4.34 -7.38 -7.77
C CYS A 73 3.49 -7.71 -9.00
N ASP A 74 2.61 -8.70 -8.87
CA ASP A 74 1.68 -9.10 -9.94
C ASP A 74 0.48 -8.15 -10.00
N TYR A 75 0.02 -7.68 -8.84
CA TYR A 75 -1.12 -6.79 -8.69
C TYR A 75 -0.83 -5.73 -7.62
N TYR A 76 -1.35 -4.51 -7.82
CA TYR A 76 -1.25 -3.43 -6.83
C TYR A 76 -2.56 -2.64 -6.78
N GLY A 77 -3.25 -2.70 -5.66
CA GLY A 77 -4.47 -1.92 -5.42
C GLY A 77 -4.21 -0.70 -4.55
N SER A 78 -4.83 0.43 -4.85
CA SER A 78 -4.73 1.61 -3.98
C SER A 78 -6.03 2.42 -3.97
N SER A 79 -6.34 2.97 -2.80
CA SER A 79 -7.44 3.92 -2.60
C SER A 79 -6.94 5.35 -2.80
N LEU A 80 -7.38 6.02 -3.86
CA LEU A 80 -6.87 7.36 -4.20
C LEU A 80 -7.51 8.46 -3.35
N HIS A 81 -8.68 8.22 -2.76
CA HIS A 81 -9.38 9.15 -1.89
C HIS A 81 -8.71 9.40 -0.52
N LYS A 82 -7.62 8.68 -0.20
CA LYS A 82 -6.87 8.86 1.04
C LYS A 82 -5.80 9.97 0.85
N TRP A 83 -4.60 9.59 0.55
CA TRP A 83 -3.45 10.49 0.52
C TRP A 83 -3.29 11.27 -0.79
N LEU A 84 -3.85 10.77 -1.90
CA LEU A 84 -3.92 11.53 -3.15
C LEU A 84 -5.03 12.59 -3.11
N SER A 85 -6.00 12.45 -2.19
CA SER A 85 -7.07 13.43 -1.95
C SER A 85 -8.11 13.54 -3.07
N THR A 86 -8.36 12.45 -3.81
CA THR A 86 -9.51 12.38 -4.71
C THR A 86 -10.84 12.28 -3.92
N PRO A 87 -12.00 12.50 -4.54
CA PRO A 87 -13.30 12.17 -3.95
C PRO A 87 -13.39 10.68 -3.54
N LEU A 88 -14.30 10.37 -2.62
CA LEU A 88 -14.56 8.99 -2.20
C LEU A 88 -15.01 8.12 -3.39
N GLY A 89 -14.60 6.85 -3.35
CA GLY A 89 -14.96 5.85 -4.35
C GLY A 89 -13.97 5.67 -5.49
N VAL A 90 -12.89 6.46 -5.52
CA VAL A 90 -11.83 6.34 -6.54
C VAL A 90 -10.69 5.46 -6.04
N GLY A 91 -10.26 4.54 -6.89
CA GLY A 91 -9.11 3.67 -6.67
C GLY A 91 -8.45 3.28 -7.98
N ILE A 92 -7.29 2.64 -7.85
CA ILE A 92 -6.58 2.03 -8.98
C ILE A 92 -6.30 0.57 -8.70
N LEU A 93 -6.25 -0.21 -9.77
CA LEU A 93 -5.71 -1.56 -9.77
C LEU A 93 -4.67 -1.66 -10.88
N TYR A 94 -3.41 -1.78 -10.49
CA TYR A 94 -2.34 -2.18 -11.41
C TYR A 94 -2.33 -3.70 -11.54
N ILE A 95 -2.14 -4.15 -12.77
CA ILE A 95 -1.99 -5.57 -13.12
C ILE A 95 -0.76 -5.69 -14.00
N SER A 96 0.17 -6.57 -13.62
CA SER A 96 1.33 -6.89 -14.45
C SER A 96 0.88 -7.42 -15.82
N LYS A 97 1.49 -6.94 -16.90
CA LYS A 97 1.05 -7.20 -18.29
C LYS A 97 0.83 -8.68 -18.58
N ASN A 98 1.70 -9.56 -18.10
CA ASN A 98 1.62 -11.00 -18.28
C ASN A 98 0.50 -11.69 -17.46
N LYS A 99 -0.22 -10.93 -16.62
CA LYS A 99 -1.32 -11.43 -15.81
C LYS A 99 -2.69 -10.97 -16.32
N VAL A 100 -2.76 -9.93 -17.15
CA VAL A 100 -4.04 -9.38 -17.65
C VAL A 100 -4.92 -10.44 -18.28
N SER A 101 -4.36 -11.32 -19.11
CA SER A 101 -5.11 -12.38 -19.80
C SER A 101 -5.66 -13.47 -18.87
N LYS A 102 -5.13 -13.58 -17.64
CA LYS A 102 -5.55 -14.59 -16.65
C LYS A 102 -6.76 -14.15 -15.82
N ILE A 103 -7.08 -12.85 -15.82
CA ILE A 103 -8.17 -12.32 -15.01
C ILE A 103 -9.44 -12.27 -15.87
N ASN A 104 -10.52 -12.79 -15.34
CA ASN A 104 -11.83 -12.69 -15.98
C ASN A 104 -12.49 -11.37 -15.58
N PRO A 105 -13.12 -10.64 -16.53
CA PRO A 105 -13.91 -9.47 -16.20
C PRO A 105 -15.11 -9.88 -15.34
N LEU A 106 -15.47 -9.03 -14.39
CA LEU A 106 -16.63 -9.25 -13.52
C LEU A 106 -17.95 -9.12 -14.29
N LEU A 107 -17.98 -8.20 -15.25
CA LEU A 107 -19.12 -7.95 -16.13
C LEU A 107 -18.71 -8.16 -17.60
N ALA A 108 -19.70 -8.44 -18.45
CA ALA A 108 -19.44 -8.53 -19.89
C ALA A 108 -18.88 -7.21 -20.43
N SER A 109 -17.88 -7.31 -21.28
CA SER A 109 -17.21 -6.17 -21.92
C SER A 109 -17.32 -6.28 -23.43
N HIS A 110 -17.34 -5.12 -24.10
CA HIS A 110 -17.23 -5.04 -25.56
C HIS A 110 -15.79 -5.22 -26.06
N VAL A 111 -14.80 -5.20 -25.16
CA VAL A 111 -13.41 -5.45 -25.46
C VAL A 111 -13.16 -6.95 -25.38
N HIS A 112 -12.79 -7.57 -26.51
CA HIS A 112 -12.66 -9.02 -26.65
C HIS A 112 -11.20 -9.52 -26.55
N GLU A 113 -10.22 -8.64 -26.75
CA GLU A 113 -8.80 -9.00 -26.67
C GLU A 113 -8.42 -9.36 -25.24
N GLN A 114 -7.94 -10.59 -25.05
CA GLN A 114 -7.68 -11.17 -23.72
C GLN A 114 -6.58 -10.42 -22.93
N ASP A 115 -5.64 -9.80 -23.61
CA ASP A 115 -4.52 -9.04 -23.05
C ASP A 115 -4.80 -7.54 -22.92
N ASN A 116 -5.99 -7.08 -23.34
CA ASN A 116 -6.39 -5.68 -23.21
C ASN A 116 -7.01 -5.43 -21.82
N ILE A 117 -6.33 -4.60 -21.01
CA ILE A 117 -6.78 -4.28 -19.66
C ILE A 117 -8.15 -3.57 -19.61
N LEU A 118 -8.53 -2.88 -20.69
CA LEU A 118 -9.80 -2.15 -20.75
C LEU A 118 -11.02 -3.08 -20.59
N ARG A 119 -10.89 -4.37 -20.90
CA ARG A 119 -11.95 -5.35 -20.65
C ARG A 119 -12.31 -5.52 -19.18
N LEU A 120 -11.40 -5.16 -18.27
CA LEU A 120 -11.57 -5.26 -16.83
C LEU A 120 -12.14 -3.97 -16.21
N ASN A 121 -12.21 -2.89 -16.99
CA ASN A 121 -12.63 -1.57 -16.50
C ASN A 121 -14.15 -1.34 -16.60
N HIS A 122 -14.89 -2.24 -17.25
CA HIS A 122 -16.34 -2.06 -17.41
C HIS A 122 -17.07 -2.46 -16.12
N ILE A 123 -17.71 -1.48 -15.48
CA ILE A 123 -18.48 -1.65 -14.24
C ILE A 123 -19.95 -1.18 -14.37
N GLY A 124 -20.40 -0.92 -15.61
CA GLY A 124 -21.70 -0.34 -15.89
C GLY A 124 -21.71 1.18 -15.74
N THR A 125 -22.90 1.76 -15.58
CA THR A 125 -23.05 3.20 -15.37
C THR A 125 -22.58 3.59 -13.98
N HIS A 126 -21.63 4.52 -13.90
CA HIS A 126 -21.05 5.01 -12.65
C HIS A 126 -20.82 6.53 -12.73
N PRO A 127 -20.63 7.21 -11.58
CA PRO A 127 -20.35 8.64 -11.53
C PRO A 127 -18.93 8.94 -12.08
N VAL A 128 -18.84 9.41 -13.33
CA VAL A 128 -17.56 9.71 -13.98
C VAL A 128 -16.82 10.93 -13.39
N TYR A 129 -17.51 11.82 -12.67
CA TYR A 129 -16.90 12.99 -12.06
C TYR A 129 -15.83 12.64 -11.01
N THR A 130 -15.95 11.48 -10.37
CA THR A 130 -14.95 10.99 -9.42
C THR A 130 -13.64 10.64 -10.12
N ASP A 131 -13.72 9.99 -11.29
CA ASP A 131 -12.56 9.63 -12.07
C ASP A 131 -11.90 10.87 -12.69
N LEU A 132 -12.71 11.82 -13.19
CA LEU A 132 -12.22 13.09 -13.74
C LEU A 132 -11.50 13.96 -12.70
N ALA A 133 -11.83 13.81 -11.42
CA ALA A 133 -11.15 14.53 -10.35
C ALA A 133 -9.71 14.04 -10.07
N ILE A 134 -9.28 12.93 -10.67
CA ILE A 134 -7.92 12.40 -10.51
C ILE A 134 -6.90 13.42 -11.02
N ASP A 135 -7.13 14.02 -12.19
CA ASP A 135 -6.22 15.02 -12.76
C ASP A 135 -6.03 16.22 -11.82
N ASN A 136 -7.13 16.74 -11.27
CA ASN A 136 -7.05 17.84 -10.30
C ASN A 136 -6.27 17.46 -9.03
N ALA A 137 -6.42 16.20 -8.57
CA ALA A 137 -5.69 15.70 -7.42
C ALA A 137 -4.19 15.54 -7.72
N LEU A 138 -3.84 15.12 -8.94
CA LEU A 138 -2.45 15.05 -9.41
C LEU A 138 -1.83 16.45 -9.50
N ASP A 139 -2.50 17.40 -10.13
CA ASP A 139 -2.06 18.80 -10.20
C ASP A 139 -1.80 19.38 -8.80
N TYR A 140 -2.70 19.10 -7.86
CA TYR A 140 -2.54 19.54 -6.47
C TYR A 140 -1.31 18.89 -5.80
N GLN A 141 -1.06 17.61 -6.05
CA GLN A 141 0.14 16.94 -5.53
C GLN A 141 1.42 17.48 -6.16
N GLU A 142 1.41 17.80 -7.46
CA GLU A 142 2.56 18.41 -8.16
C GLU A 142 2.86 19.81 -7.65
N MET A 143 1.82 20.62 -7.38
CA MET A 143 1.99 21.96 -6.80
C MET A 143 2.64 21.91 -5.42
N ILE A 144 2.30 20.94 -4.57
CA ILE A 144 2.94 20.74 -3.27
C ILE A 144 4.36 20.22 -3.47
N GLY A 145 4.55 19.30 -4.38
CA GLY A 145 5.75 18.50 -4.61
C GLY A 145 5.80 17.25 -3.73
N THR A 146 5.93 16.11 -4.37
CA THR A 146 5.91 14.79 -3.69
C THR A 146 6.96 14.70 -2.59
N ASP A 147 8.20 15.06 -2.88
CA ASP A 147 9.29 15.00 -1.91
C ASP A 147 9.07 15.96 -0.73
N ARG A 148 8.54 17.15 -1.00
CA ARG A 148 8.20 18.11 0.06
C ARG A 148 7.11 17.59 0.99
N LYS A 149 6.07 16.99 0.43
CA LYS A 149 4.97 16.40 1.19
C LYS A 149 5.48 15.23 2.05
N GLU A 150 6.19 14.29 1.45
CA GLU A 150 6.75 13.13 2.14
C GLU A 150 7.67 13.54 3.30
N ASN A 151 8.63 14.44 3.04
CA ASN A 151 9.56 14.93 4.04
C ASN A 151 8.82 15.62 5.19
N ARG A 152 7.77 16.40 4.89
CA ARG A 152 6.96 17.05 5.91
C ARG A 152 6.18 16.07 6.77
N LEU A 153 5.61 15.04 6.17
CA LEU A 153 4.88 13.97 6.89
C LEU A 153 5.82 13.20 7.82
N ARG A 154 6.99 12.80 7.33
CA ARG A 154 8.02 12.12 8.14
C ARG A 154 8.49 13.01 9.29
N TYR A 155 8.77 14.29 9.01
CA TYR A 155 9.17 15.26 10.04
C TYR A 155 8.11 15.38 11.14
N ILE A 156 6.84 15.60 10.79
CA ILE A 156 5.75 15.75 11.78
C ILE A 156 5.61 14.46 12.60
N GLN A 157 5.60 13.32 11.96
CA GLN A 157 5.48 12.02 12.62
C GLN A 157 6.61 11.81 13.64
N ARG A 158 7.87 12.06 13.25
CA ARG A 158 9.04 11.90 14.13
C ARG A 158 9.12 13.00 15.20
N TYR A 159 8.67 14.21 14.90
CA TYR A 159 8.70 15.32 15.83
C TYR A 159 8.03 14.98 17.17
N TRP A 160 6.89 14.33 17.16
CA TRP A 160 6.20 13.92 18.37
C TRP A 160 6.60 12.52 18.84
N SER A 161 6.76 11.55 17.95
CA SER A 161 7.03 10.15 18.32
C SER A 161 8.38 9.99 19.03
N ASP A 162 9.45 10.68 18.58
CA ASP A 162 10.77 10.62 19.20
C ASP A 162 10.77 11.22 20.62
N ARG A 163 9.90 12.21 20.86
CA ARG A 163 9.72 12.77 22.19
C ARG A 163 8.98 11.80 23.11
N LEU A 164 7.92 11.20 22.60
CA LEU A 164 7.10 10.27 23.38
C LEU A 164 7.85 8.96 23.69
N ARG A 165 8.75 8.50 22.83
CA ARG A 165 9.61 7.31 23.11
C ARG A 165 10.43 7.45 24.38
N LYS A 166 10.70 8.68 24.86
CA LYS A 166 11.45 8.95 26.09
C LYS A 166 10.60 8.84 27.36
N ILE A 167 9.30 8.71 27.22
CA ILE A 167 8.36 8.63 28.36
C ILE A 167 8.18 7.16 28.78
N LYS A 168 8.46 6.84 30.03
CA LYS A 168 8.56 5.48 30.57
C LYS A 168 7.38 4.55 30.27
N ASN A 169 6.15 5.07 30.27
CA ASN A 169 4.94 4.25 30.10
C ASN A 169 4.35 4.34 28.68
N VAL A 170 5.02 5.04 27.76
CA VAL A 170 4.58 5.17 26.37
C VAL A 170 5.24 4.09 25.52
N VAL A 171 4.47 3.53 24.59
CA VAL A 171 4.93 2.60 23.57
C VAL A 171 4.61 3.19 22.20
N ILE A 172 5.60 3.30 21.34
CA ILE A 172 5.40 3.65 19.94
C ILE A 172 5.57 2.37 19.11
N ASN A 173 4.47 1.90 18.51
CA ASN A 173 4.47 0.65 17.73
C ASN A 173 4.92 0.87 16.27
N THR A 174 5.22 2.12 15.92
CA THR A 174 5.75 2.49 14.59
C THR A 174 7.27 2.28 14.57
N PRO A 175 7.85 1.75 13.47
CA PRO A 175 9.30 1.60 13.33
C PRO A 175 10.04 2.92 13.54
N ILE A 176 11.25 2.82 14.08
CA ILE A 176 12.12 3.99 14.32
C ILE A 176 12.90 4.38 13.07
N GLU A 177 13.16 3.44 12.18
CA GLU A 177 13.88 3.66 10.93
C GLU A 177 13.05 4.54 9.99
N GLU A 178 13.70 5.58 9.46
CA GLU A 178 13.03 6.61 8.68
C GLU A 178 12.33 6.06 7.43
N HIS A 179 12.98 5.11 6.74
CA HIS A 179 12.44 4.53 5.52
C HIS A 179 11.29 3.53 5.77
N LYS A 180 11.10 3.08 7.02
CA LYS A 180 10.06 2.11 7.40
C LYS A 180 8.76 2.73 7.90
N SER A 181 8.64 4.05 7.89
CA SER A 181 7.40 4.75 8.29
C SER A 181 7.28 6.09 7.59
N CYS A 182 6.08 6.68 7.55
CA CYS A 182 5.86 8.03 7.01
C CYS A 182 4.86 8.79 7.89
N GLY A 183 3.69 9.20 7.36
CA GLY A 183 2.74 10.04 8.09
C GLY A 183 1.84 9.30 9.09
N ILE A 184 1.83 7.97 9.08
CA ILE A 184 1.05 7.16 10.03
C ILE A 184 1.95 6.71 11.16
N ALA A 185 1.46 6.81 12.39
CA ALA A 185 2.11 6.23 13.55
C ALA A 185 1.10 5.81 14.62
N ASN A 186 1.52 4.90 15.48
CA ASN A 186 0.70 4.36 16.56
C ASN A 186 1.39 4.56 17.90
N VAL A 187 0.64 5.07 18.87
CA VAL A 187 1.08 5.25 20.24
C VAL A 187 0.14 4.52 21.21
N GLY A 188 0.72 3.83 22.17
CA GLY A 188 0.02 3.19 23.26
C GLY A 188 0.57 3.63 24.62
N ILE A 189 -0.19 3.42 25.66
CA ILE A 189 0.23 3.59 27.06
C ILE A 189 0.19 2.22 27.72
N LYS A 190 1.29 1.79 28.34
CA LYS A 190 1.33 0.54 29.09
C LYS A 190 0.25 0.57 30.17
N SER A 191 -0.45 -0.50 30.36
CA SER A 191 -1.56 -0.63 31.34
C SER A 191 -2.85 0.15 31.04
N MET A 192 -2.97 0.76 29.87
CA MET A 192 -4.22 1.40 29.43
C MET A 192 -4.84 0.61 28.27
N ASP A 193 -6.11 0.25 28.41
CA ASP A 193 -6.89 -0.35 27.35
C ASP A 193 -7.42 0.79 26.45
N PRO A 194 -7.06 0.87 25.16
CA PRO A 194 -7.52 1.95 24.28
C PRO A 194 -9.04 1.90 23.99
N GLY A 195 -9.73 0.82 24.36
CA GLY A 195 -11.18 0.67 24.25
C GLY A 195 -11.96 1.14 25.49
N LYS A 196 -11.26 1.60 26.51
CA LYS A 196 -11.84 2.16 27.74
C LYS A 196 -11.44 3.61 27.92
#